data_913a32f885d062f944d2742924629c07
#
_entry.id   913a32f885d062f944d2742924629c07
#
_cell.length_a   1.000
_cell.length_b   1.000
_cell.length_c   1.000
_cell.angle_alpha   90.00
_cell.angle_beta   90.00
_cell.angle_gamma   90.00
#
_symmetry.space_group_name_H-M   'P 1'
#
loop_
_entity.id
_entity.type
_entity.pdbx_description
1 polymer ?
#
loop_
_entity_poly.entity_id
_entity_poly.type
_entity_poly.pdbx_seq_one_letter_code
_entity_poly.pdbx_strand_id
1 'polypeptide(L)'
;MEISKDLKDWYAISCPTTGVRFDLKTLELLDTDHDGRVRSPEVKAALEYLKAKGVTLDDLAHPSEEDEKKLTDVIRRQAELDKAEPSKDEKAAMAAWEQKGKTPEVAVFGEATADAEAALKAIEKVVDDFFTPPEDMPLVTDEPDKELPLREHLNPKHLEAVLDFGEKCVKPVFGADKATLTRMEWKAVKAKFAPYRAWVAEKPVMSPKSKDGLLEEERFLRYKLHLGELLENYATMDRLYKSDTAIFQTGVLRIDAREMNLCFHVDSEAAHSALVDKSNCCVIYLKLVRPSEKAERLVCAVVTAGKVGTLYVGRNGVFYDRDGKDWEAVITKVVENQVSLSEAFWAPWKKIGDGVAGMVKKFIGDKQAKATESVQKGTESTQAGGAAMASSVAAIGIGIGMVGSAAAAVVSAVKGLRPWWMFFVALAAVVLVVSVPSMVLAYFKLRKRDLGAILNASGWAINRPMRFSMKRARGFTKCAKDPMVKVWVAAFLVLVAAIAGASWWLTRDCCCGCGGETPPPHEDGSRGGAVPAAPAEPAPAA
;
A
#
# COMPACT_ATOMS: atom_id res chain seq x y z
N MET A 1 14.63 -22.26 -11.62
CA MET A 1 14.59 -20.94 -10.94
C MET A 1 16.01 -20.36 -10.89
N GLU A 2 16.21 -19.12 -11.37
CA GLU A 2 17.54 -18.47 -11.36
C GLU A 2 17.57 -17.41 -10.25
N ILE A 3 18.43 -17.62 -9.23
CA ILE A 3 18.53 -16.74 -8.07
C ILE A 3 19.94 -16.18 -8.02
N SER A 4 20.06 -14.84 -7.90
CA SER A 4 21.36 -14.19 -7.70
C SER A 4 22.00 -14.66 -6.39
N LYS A 5 23.31 -14.92 -6.42
CA LYS A 5 24.11 -15.22 -5.23
C LYS A 5 24.31 -13.99 -4.34
N ASP A 6 24.17 -12.79 -4.94
CA ASP A 6 24.38 -11.53 -4.25
C ASP A 6 23.03 -11.03 -3.69
N LEU A 7 22.96 -10.86 -2.38
CA LEU A 7 21.75 -10.41 -1.67
C LEU A 7 21.28 -9.01 -2.11
N LYS A 8 22.18 -8.17 -2.63
CA LYS A 8 21.81 -6.84 -3.16
C LYS A 8 20.86 -6.91 -4.36
N ASP A 9 20.84 -8.05 -5.07
CA ASP A 9 19.98 -8.25 -6.24
C ASP A 9 18.59 -8.77 -5.87
N TRP A 10 18.38 -9.21 -4.63
CA TRP A 10 17.11 -9.71 -4.16
C TRP A 10 16.09 -8.56 -4.01
N TYR A 11 14.83 -8.84 -4.32
CA TYR A 11 13.76 -7.83 -4.20
C TYR A 11 13.42 -7.51 -2.76
N ALA A 12 13.32 -8.51 -1.89
CA ALA A 12 13.13 -8.33 -0.46
C ALA A 12 14.37 -8.79 0.32
N ILE A 13 14.61 -8.18 1.47
CA ILE A 13 15.69 -8.52 2.40
C ILE A 13 15.17 -8.89 3.79
N SER A 14 13.90 -8.63 4.07
CA SER A 14 13.17 -9.10 5.24
C SER A 14 11.68 -9.19 4.96
N CYS A 15 11.01 -10.20 5.52
CA CYS A 15 9.56 -10.31 5.54
C CYS A 15 9.06 -10.61 6.96
N PRO A 16 7.83 -10.18 7.33
CA PRO A 16 7.23 -10.55 8.59
C PRO A 16 6.80 -12.03 8.58
N THR A 17 6.78 -12.67 9.75
CA THR A 17 6.26 -14.03 9.92
C THR A 17 4.73 -14.06 10.04
N THR A 18 4.10 -12.89 10.24
CA THR A 18 2.64 -12.73 10.36
C THR A 18 2.07 -11.92 9.20
N GLY A 19 0.77 -12.07 8.93
CA GLY A 19 0.10 -11.34 7.84
C GLY A 19 0.42 -11.85 6.43
N VAL A 20 1.19 -12.91 6.30
CA VAL A 20 1.52 -13.60 5.04
C VAL A 20 0.82 -14.95 4.95
N ARG A 21 0.52 -15.38 3.73
CA ARG A 21 -0.11 -16.69 3.43
C ARG A 21 0.96 -17.68 3.00
N PHE A 22 1.58 -18.25 3.99
CA PHE A 22 2.67 -19.20 3.84
C PHE A 22 2.62 -20.23 4.98
N ASP A 23 3.36 -21.33 4.87
CA ASP A 23 3.45 -22.32 5.96
C ASP A 23 4.11 -21.68 7.20
N LEU A 24 3.29 -21.44 8.24
CA LEU A 24 3.71 -20.72 9.44
C LEU A 24 4.86 -21.45 10.16
N LYS A 25 4.84 -22.79 10.18
CA LYS A 25 5.91 -23.57 10.82
C LYS A 25 7.23 -23.45 10.08
N THR A 26 7.19 -23.35 8.75
CA THR A 26 8.41 -23.08 7.97
C THR A 26 8.97 -21.69 8.25
N LEU A 27 8.10 -20.65 8.40
CA LEU A 27 8.56 -19.31 8.79
C LEU A 27 9.18 -19.31 10.18
N GLU A 28 8.57 -20.01 11.14
CA GLU A 28 9.10 -20.16 12.50
C GLU A 28 10.47 -20.87 12.53
N LEU A 29 10.67 -21.88 11.66
CA LEU A 29 11.95 -22.57 11.53
C LEU A 29 13.02 -21.73 10.83
N LEU A 30 12.62 -20.78 9.98
CA LEU A 30 13.51 -19.84 9.31
C LEU A 30 13.91 -18.68 10.21
N ASP A 31 12.98 -18.19 11.04
CA ASP A 31 13.19 -17.13 12.04
C ASP A 31 14.00 -17.70 13.21
N THR A 32 15.33 -17.76 13.03
CA THR A 32 16.23 -18.43 13.98
C THR A 32 16.51 -17.63 15.24
N ASP A 33 16.37 -16.30 15.18
CA ASP A 33 16.53 -15.38 16.32
C ASP A 33 15.18 -15.05 16.99
N HIS A 34 14.06 -15.58 16.48
CA HIS A 34 12.70 -15.43 17.00
C HIS A 34 12.25 -13.96 17.16
N ASP A 35 12.68 -13.10 16.26
CA ASP A 35 12.31 -11.69 16.28
C ASP A 35 11.01 -11.38 15.50
N GLY A 36 10.34 -12.40 14.96
CA GLY A 36 9.11 -12.29 14.18
C GLY A 36 9.33 -11.88 12.71
N ARG A 37 10.56 -12.01 12.22
CA ARG A 37 10.92 -11.64 10.84
C ARG A 37 11.90 -12.65 10.24
N VAL A 38 11.71 -12.98 8.99
CA VAL A 38 12.67 -13.78 8.23
C VAL A 38 13.53 -12.85 7.38
N ARG A 39 14.85 -12.90 7.60
CA ARG A 39 15.85 -12.08 6.89
C ARG A 39 16.64 -12.87 5.86
N SER A 40 17.23 -12.15 4.89
CA SER A 40 18.02 -12.76 3.83
C SER A 40 19.13 -13.70 4.30
N PRO A 41 19.89 -13.44 5.40
CA PRO A 41 20.90 -14.37 5.90
C PRO A 41 20.29 -15.72 6.34
N GLU A 42 19.12 -15.71 6.95
CA GLU A 42 18.41 -16.91 7.40
C GLU A 42 17.92 -17.75 6.22
N VAL A 43 17.32 -17.09 5.21
CA VAL A 43 16.92 -17.74 3.96
C VAL A 43 18.13 -18.34 3.24
N LYS A 44 19.27 -17.63 3.25
CA LYS A 44 20.52 -18.11 2.66
C LYS A 44 21.07 -19.31 3.42
N ALA A 45 21.06 -19.28 4.76
CA ALA A 45 21.48 -20.41 5.59
C ALA A 45 20.62 -21.66 5.34
N ALA A 46 19.30 -21.50 5.19
CA ALA A 46 18.39 -22.59 4.84
C ALA A 46 18.70 -23.16 3.44
N LEU A 47 19.03 -22.32 2.46
CA LEU A 47 19.48 -22.77 1.13
C LEU A 47 20.79 -23.54 1.20
N GLU A 48 21.76 -23.06 1.96
CA GLU A 48 23.06 -23.76 2.14
C GLU A 48 22.87 -25.10 2.85
N TYR A 49 21.98 -25.16 3.84
CA TYR A 49 21.61 -26.40 4.51
C TYR A 49 21.00 -27.43 3.53
N LEU A 50 20.04 -27.04 2.69
CA LEU A 50 19.47 -27.93 1.68
C LEU A 50 20.49 -28.37 0.64
N LYS A 51 21.34 -27.43 0.19
CA LYS A 51 22.41 -27.72 -0.76
C LYS A 51 23.42 -28.72 -0.20
N ALA A 52 23.79 -28.63 1.08
CA ALA A 52 24.66 -29.60 1.74
C ALA A 52 24.03 -31.01 1.79
N LYS A 53 22.69 -31.11 1.76
CA LYS A 53 21.94 -32.38 1.66
C LYS A 53 21.65 -32.82 0.21
N GLY A 54 22.22 -32.14 -0.79
CA GLY A 54 22.13 -32.53 -2.20
C GLY A 54 20.88 -32.02 -2.92
N VAL A 55 20.07 -31.13 -2.30
CA VAL A 55 18.89 -30.53 -2.93
C VAL A 55 19.31 -29.41 -3.87
N THR A 56 18.78 -29.40 -5.09
CA THR A 56 19.04 -28.38 -6.10
C THR A 56 17.94 -27.32 -6.14
N LEU A 57 18.19 -26.15 -6.78
CA LEU A 57 17.19 -25.14 -7.00
C LEU A 57 16.03 -25.61 -7.90
N ASP A 58 16.27 -26.63 -8.70
CA ASP A 58 15.25 -27.20 -9.58
C ASP A 58 14.27 -28.08 -8.80
N ASP A 59 14.79 -28.81 -7.80
CA ASP A 59 13.97 -29.59 -6.86
C ASP A 59 13.04 -28.67 -6.05
N LEU A 60 13.50 -27.47 -5.70
CA LEU A 60 12.70 -26.47 -4.98
C LEU A 60 11.61 -25.82 -5.85
N ALA A 61 11.81 -25.78 -7.16
CA ALA A 61 10.82 -25.24 -8.10
C ALA A 61 9.65 -26.22 -8.34
N HIS A 62 9.89 -27.52 -8.09
CA HIS A 62 8.92 -28.58 -8.35
C HIS A 62 8.81 -29.50 -7.13
N PRO A 63 8.09 -29.07 -6.06
CA PRO A 63 7.91 -29.89 -4.86
C PRO A 63 7.23 -31.23 -5.19
N SER A 64 7.69 -32.30 -4.56
CA SER A 64 7.21 -33.67 -4.80
C SER A 64 6.04 -34.00 -3.88
N GLU A 65 4.96 -34.57 -4.43
CA GLU A 65 3.85 -35.15 -3.62
C GLU A 65 4.32 -36.21 -2.63
N GLU A 66 5.42 -36.91 -2.95
CA GLU A 66 6.02 -37.92 -2.06
C GLU A 66 6.60 -37.27 -0.80
N ASP A 67 7.24 -36.07 -0.95
CA ASP A 67 7.78 -35.33 0.18
C ASP A 67 6.66 -34.76 1.07
N GLU A 68 5.51 -34.35 0.50
CA GLU A 68 4.32 -33.96 1.28
C GLU A 68 3.77 -35.13 2.12
N LYS A 69 3.70 -36.33 1.55
CA LYS A 69 3.29 -37.54 2.27
C LYS A 69 4.27 -37.86 3.40
N LYS A 70 5.58 -37.78 3.14
CA LYS A 70 6.63 -37.98 4.16
C LYS A 70 6.50 -36.97 5.30
N LEU A 71 6.28 -35.68 4.98
CA LEU A 71 6.07 -34.66 6.00
C LEU A 71 4.84 -34.97 6.86
N THR A 72 3.73 -35.36 6.24
CA THR A 72 2.52 -35.74 6.97
C THR A 72 2.77 -36.93 7.91
N ASP A 73 3.55 -37.93 7.47
CA ASP A 73 3.92 -39.08 8.30
C ASP A 73 4.84 -38.68 9.45
N VAL A 74 5.79 -37.80 9.22
CA VAL A 74 6.68 -37.26 10.28
C VAL A 74 5.88 -36.52 11.34
N ILE A 75 4.97 -35.63 10.93
CA ILE A 75 4.10 -34.87 11.84
C ILE A 75 3.21 -35.83 12.66
N ARG A 76 2.67 -36.88 12.02
CA ARG A 76 1.86 -37.89 12.71
C ARG A 76 2.69 -38.64 13.77
N ARG A 77 3.91 -39.07 13.44
CA ARG A 77 4.81 -39.76 14.38
C ARG A 77 5.19 -38.84 15.56
N GLN A 78 5.43 -37.56 15.29
CA GLN A 78 5.66 -36.59 16.36
C GLN A 78 4.45 -36.47 17.30
N ALA A 79 3.24 -36.35 16.74
CA ALA A 79 2.01 -36.29 17.52
C ALA A 79 1.73 -37.57 18.33
N GLU A 80 2.14 -38.73 17.83
CA GLU A 80 2.06 -40.01 18.57
C GLU A 80 3.06 -40.02 19.74
N LEU A 81 4.29 -39.52 19.54
CA LEU A 81 5.28 -39.38 20.60
C LEU A 81 4.88 -38.34 21.65
N ASP A 82 4.21 -37.25 21.26
CA ASP A 82 3.69 -36.25 22.20
C ASP A 82 2.55 -36.79 23.09
N LYS A 83 1.82 -37.77 22.60
CA LYS A 83 0.77 -38.48 23.36
C LYS A 83 1.32 -39.60 24.23
N ALA A 84 2.55 -40.06 23.94
CA ALA A 84 3.18 -41.10 24.75
C ALA A 84 3.44 -40.61 26.17
N GLU A 85 3.00 -41.36 27.17
CA GLU A 85 3.32 -41.00 28.55
C GLU A 85 4.84 -41.07 28.78
N PRO A 86 5.41 -40.08 29.51
CA PRO A 86 6.81 -40.12 29.88
C PRO A 86 7.16 -41.44 30.58
N SER A 87 8.32 -41.98 30.27
CA SER A 87 8.82 -43.19 30.91
C SER A 87 8.93 -43.04 32.46
N LYS A 88 8.95 -44.16 33.16
CA LYS A 88 9.14 -44.11 34.61
C LYS A 88 10.44 -43.42 35.02
N ASP A 89 11.50 -43.59 34.21
CA ASP A 89 12.81 -42.97 34.45
C ASP A 89 12.78 -41.45 34.19
N GLU A 90 12.08 -41.00 33.16
CA GLU A 90 11.89 -39.59 32.90
C GLU A 90 11.03 -38.91 33.95
N LYS A 91 9.95 -39.56 34.43
CA LYS A 91 9.14 -39.05 35.53
C LYS A 91 9.97 -38.97 36.82
N ALA A 92 10.84 -39.94 37.08
CA ALA A 92 11.75 -39.95 38.22
C ALA A 92 12.83 -38.83 38.11
N ALA A 93 13.41 -38.66 36.94
CA ALA A 93 14.39 -37.62 36.65
C ALA A 93 13.77 -36.21 36.84
N MET A 94 12.54 -35.98 36.35
CA MET A 94 11.82 -34.73 36.52
C MET A 94 11.49 -34.48 37.99
N ALA A 95 11.01 -35.49 38.72
CA ALA A 95 10.74 -35.37 40.16
C ALA A 95 12.01 -35.05 40.99
N ALA A 96 13.15 -35.67 40.61
CA ALA A 96 14.44 -35.37 41.25
C ALA A 96 14.90 -33.93 40.93
N TRP A 97 14.71 -33.47 39.68
CA TRP A 97 15.02 -32.11 39.28
C TRP A 97 14.12 -31.10 40.01
N GLU A 98 12.81 -31.34 40.12
CA GLU A 98 11.89 -30.49 40.90
C GLU A 98 12.24 -30.44 42.37
N GLN A 99 12.65 -31.57 43.00
CA GLN A 99 13.12 -31.59 44.37
C GLN A 99 14.41 -30.77 44.53
N LYS A 100 15.38 -30.89 43.62
CA LYS A 100 16.60 -30.09 43.62
C LYS A 100 16.28 -28.60 43.54
N GLY A 101 15.28 -28.22 42.73
CA GLY A 101 14.83 -26.83 42.60
C GLY A 101 14.25 -26.20 43.86
N LYS A 102 13.77 -27.02 44.82
CA LYS A 102 13.22 -26.56 46.10
C LYS A 102 14.29 -26.40 47.18
N THR A 103 15.53 -26.79 46.93
CA THR A 103 16.61 -26.62 47.88
C THR A 103 16.96 -25.15 48.09
N PRO A 104 17.33 -24.72 49.32
CA PRO A 104 17.69 -23.32 49.59
C PRO A 104 18.89 -22.80 48.80
N GLU A 105 19.72 -23.72 48.27
CA GLU A 105 20.87 -23.40 47.44
C GLU A 105 20.43 -22.95 46.02
N VAL A 106 19.36 -23.54 45.51
CA VAL A 106 18.78 -23.26 44.21
C VAL A 106 17.70 -22.18 44.30
N ALA A 107 16.72 -22.39 45.20
CA ALA A 107 15.65 -21.43 45.48
C ALA A 107 16.10 -20.37 46.48
N VAL A 108 17.05 -19.52 46.09
CA VAL A 108 17.74 -18.54 46.95
C VAL A 108 16.76 -17.58 47.66
N PHE A 109 15.62 -17.29 47.05
CA PHE A 109 14.54 -16.45 47.58
C PHE A 109 13.21 -17.23 47.66
N GLY A 110 13.26 -18.55 47.80
CA GLY A 110 12.08 -19.40 47.81
C GLY A 110 11.29 -19.28 46.50
N GLU A 111 9.98 -19.10 46.56
CA GLU A 111 9.09 -18.96 45.39
C GLU A 111 9.39 -17.73 44.55
N ALA A 112 9.95 -16.67 45.13
CA ALA A 112 10.28 -15.43 44.42
C ALA A 112 11.57 -15.52 43.57
N THR A 113 12.31 -16.65 43.62
CA THR A 113 13.59 -16.80 42.90
C THR A 113 13.42 -16.68 41.38
N ALA A 114 12.35 -17.23 40.81
CA ALA A 114 12.07 -17.17 39.38
C ALA A 114 11.80 -15.74 38.90
N ASP A 115 11.00 -14.98 39.66
CA ASP A 115 10.66 -13.59 39.33
C ASP A 115 11.89 -12.67 39.50
N ALA A 116 12.72 -12.94 40.47
CA ALA A 116 13.97 -12.23 40.70
C ALA A 116 14.98 -12.50 39.57
N GLU A 117 15.10 -13.75 39.10
CA GLU A 117 15.95 -14.08 37.94
C GLU A 117 15.44 -13.44 36.66
N ALA A 118 14.13 -13.38 36.44
CA ALA A 118 13.55 -12.68 35.31
C ALA A 118 13.90 -11.18 35.33
N ALA A 119 13.79 -10.54 36.50
CA ALA A 119 14.17 -9.13 36.67
C ALA A 119 15.68 -8.91 36.43
N LEU A 120 16.54 -9.82 36.93
CA LEU A 120 17.98 -9.79 36.69
C LEU A 120 18.31 -9.90 35.19
N LYS A 121 17.71 -10.87 34.51
CA LYS A 121 17.94 -11.12 33.09
C LYS A 121 17.51 -9.94 32.22
N ALA A 122 16.42 -9.24 32.58
CA ALA A 122 15.93 -8.09 31.85
C ALA A 122 16.94 -6.94 31.76
N ILE A 123 17.81 -6.79 32.74
CA ILE A 123 18.81 -5.71 32.78
C ILE A 123 20.26 -6.20 32.65
N GLU A 124 20.51 -7.50 32.63
CA GLU A 124 21.86 -8.07 32.72
C GLU A 124 22.79 -7.50 31.67
N LYS A 125 22.35 -7.45 30.42
CA LYS A 125 23.13 -6.87 29.32
C LYS A 125 23.44 -5.39 29.52
N VAL A 126 22.45 -4.60 29.94
CA VAL A 126 22.60 -3.15 30.16
C VAL A 126 23.59 -2.86 31.30
N VAL A 127 23.54 -3.65 32.37
CA VAL A 127 24.42 -3.48 33.52
C VAL A 127 25.82 -4.01 33.23
N ASP A 128 25.94 -5.12 32.49
CA ASP A 128 27.23 -5.62 32.03
C ASP A 128 27.92 -4.61 31.11
N ASP A 129 27.19 -4.01 30.15
CA ASP A 129 27.72 -2.96 29.26
C ASP A 129 28.13 -1.70 30.07
N PHE A 130 27.39 -1.35 31.13
CA PHE A 130 27.74 -0.24 32.01
C PHE A 130 29.07 -0.47 32.74
N PHE A 131 29.35 -1.69 33.22
CA PHE A 131 30.57 -2.02 33.94
C PHE A 131 31.72 -2.50 33.07
N THR A 132 31.50 -2.80 31.79
CA THR A 132 32.54 -3.21 30.84
C THR A 132 33.24 -1.98 30.30
N PRO A 133 34.59 -1.84 30.48
CA PRO A 133 35.31 -0.73 29.86
C PRO A 133 35.27 -0.85 28.33
N PRO A 134 35.23 0.29 27.57
CA PRO A 134 35.36 0.28 26.11
C PRO A 134 36.66 -0.41 25.71
N GLU A 135 36.65 -1.19 24.64
CA GLU A 135 37.81 -1.98 24.16
C GLU A 135 39.09 -1.14 23.89
N ASP A 136 38.95 0.16 23.66
CA ASP A 136 40.03 1.10 23.33
C ASP A 136 40.61 1.84 24.54
N MET A 137 40.15 1.57 25.75
CA MET A 137 40.67 2.24 26.97
C MET A 137 41.79 1.40 27.58
N PRO A 138 43.02 1.95 27.76
CA PRO A 138 44.03 1.26 28.52
C PRO A 138 43.55 1.03 29.96
N LEU A 139 43.83 -0.15 30.52
CA LEU A 139 43.51 -0.50 31.89
C LEU A 139 44.08 0.56 32.86
N VAL A 140 43.25 1.55 33.20
CA VAL A 140 43.54 2.51 34.25
C VAL A 140 43.15 1.83 35.56
N THR A 141 44.16 1.43 36.34
CA THR A 141 44.00 0.69 37.60
C THR A 141 43.38 1.52 38.75
N ASP A 142 43.13 2.83 38.54
CA ASP A 142 42.76 3.79 39.59
C ASP A 142 41.45 4.55 39.27
N GLU A 143 40.55 4.04 38.39
CA GLU A 143 39.20 4.64 38.34
C GLU A 143 38.44 4.28 39.62
N PRO A 144 37.91 5.30 40.34
CA PRO A 144 37.01 5.04 41.48
C PRO A 144 35.85 4.15 40.97
N ASP A 145 35.49 3.15 41.82
CA ASP A 145 34.45 2.18 41.48
C ASP A 145 33.22 2.87 40.88
N LYS A 146 33.00 2.62 39.60
CA LYS A 146 31.77 3.07 38.93
C LYS A 146 30.58 2.50 39.69
N GLU A 147 29.70 3.38 40.19
CA GLU A 147 28.48 2.98 40.84
C GLU A 147 27.28 3.15 39.92
N LEU A 148 26.52 2.08 39.71
CA LEU A 148 25.26 2.12 38.99
C LEU A 148 24.18 2.72 39.89
N PRO A 149 23.58 3.87 39.56
CA PRO A 149 22.44 4.39 40.31
C PRO A 149 21.21 3.49 40.10
N LEU A 150 20.51 3.15 41.19
CA LEU A 150 19.32 2.31 41.15
C LEU A 150 18.01 3.08 41.27
N ARG A 151 18.06 4.38 41.62
CA ARG A 151 16.87 5.22 41.85
C ARG A 151 16.90 6.58 41.16
N GLU A 152 18.07 7.20 41.04
CA GLU A 152 18.23 8.55 40.48
C GLU A 152 19.10 8.52 39.23
N HIS A 153 18.88 9.48 38.35
CA HIS A 153 19.63 9.65 37.07
C HIS A 153 19.59 8.46 36.12
N LEU A 154 18.53 7.65 36.20
CA LEU A 154 18.34 6.51 35.29
C LEU A 154 17.77 6.94 33.95
N ASN A 155 18.21 6.27 32.88
CA ASN A 155 17.60 6.42 31.57
C ASN A 155 16.12 6.00 31.63
N PRO A 156 15.16 6.86 31.25
CA PRO A 156 13.72 6.55 31.31
C PRO A 156 13.35 5.23 30.63
N LYS A 157 14.10 4.82 29.61
CA LYS A 157 13.88 3.56 28.88
C LYS A 157 14.08 2.31 29.74
N HIS A 158 14.96 2.39 30.76
CA HIS A 158 15.33 1.25 31.61
C HIS A 158 14.89 1.43 33.07
N LEU A 159 14.25 2.56 33.37
CA LEU A 159 13.88 2.94 34.73
C LEU A 159 13.06 1.85 35.44
N GLU A 160 11.99 1.39 34.81
CA GLU A 160 11.08 0.40 35.36
C GLU A 160 11.81 -0.93 35.67
N ALA A 161 12.60 -1.42 34.70
CA ALA A 161 13.34 -2.66 34.81
C ALA A 161 14.42 -2.58 35.92
N VAL A 162 15.10 -1.43 36.08
CA VAL A 162 16.11 -1.25 37.12
C VAL A 162 15.48 -1.13 38.51
N LEU A 163 14.32 -0.49 38.64
CA LEU A 163 13.57 -0.42 39.89
C LEU A 163 13.07 -1.81 40.32
N ASP A 164 12.51 -2.58 39.37
CA ASP A 164 12.06 -3.96 39.63
C ASP A 164 13.21 -4.87 40.03
N PHE A 165 14.37 -4.75 39.38
CA PHE A 165 15.60 -5.43 39.78
C PHE A 165 16.07 -5.02 41.19
N GLY A 166 16.04 -3.73 41.52
CA GLY A 166 16.40 -3.22 42.81
C GLY A 166 15.55 -3.84 43.92
N GLU A 167 14.26 -3.94 43.71
CA GLU A 167 13.31 -4.50 44.67
C GLU A 167 13.42 -6.04 44.79
N LYS A 168 13.44 -6.74 43.64
CA LYS A 168 13.40 -8.22 43.60
C LYS A 168 14.74 -8.90 43.82
N CYS A 169 15.86 -8.24 43.46
CA CYS A 169 17.19 -8.86 43.54
C CYS A 169 18.10 -8.17 44.55
N VAL A 170 18.28 -6.85 44.47
CA VAL A 170 19.28 -6.14 45.31
C VAL A 170 18.85 -6.13 46.75
N LYS A 171 17.62 -5.75 47.03
CA LYS A 171 17.08 -5.69 48.41
C LYS A 171 17.11 -7.05 49.12
N PRO A 172 16.69 -8.18 48.50
CA PRO A 172 16.80 -9.50 49.15
C PRO A 172 18.24 -9.99 49.33
N VAL A 173 19.17 -9.65 48.41
CA VAL A 173 20.57 -10.08 48.51
C VAL A 173 21.31 -9.35 49.63
N PHE A 174 21.10 -8.03 49.77
CA PHE A 174 21.85 -7.19 50.73
C PHE A 174 21.06 -6.84 52.00
N GLY A 175 19.79 -7.23 52.09
CA GLY A 175 18.93 -7.00 53.25
C GLY A 175 18.51 -5.54 53.47
N ALA A 176 18.82 -4.64 52.53
CA ALA A 176 18.49 -3.22 52.61
C ALA A 176 18.30 -2.63 51.21
N ASP A 177 17.54 -1.54 51.16
CA ASP A 177 17.42 -0.73 49.95
C ASP A 177 18.74 0.00 49.66
N LYS A 178 19.28 -0.17 48.47
CA LYS A 178 20.49 0.53 48.03
C LYS A 178 20.15 1.62 47.00
N ALA A 179 20.86 2.73 47.09
CA ALA A 179 20.76 3.81 46.12
C ALA A 179 21.65 3.55 44.90
N THR A 180 22.77 2.87 45.09
CA THR A 180 23.78 2.57 44.06
C THR A 180 24.24 1.11 44.18
N LEU A 181 24.78 0.57 43.07
CA LEU A 181 25.33 -0.78 42.99
C LEU A 181 26.74 -0.72 42.41
N THR A 182 27.73 -1.29 43.16
CA THR A 182 29.11 -1.40 42.71
C THR A 182 29.30 -2.62 41.77
N ARG A 183 30.40 -2.65 41.03
CA ARG A 183 30.78 -3.79 40.16
C ARG A 183 30.95 -5.09 40.96
N MET A 184 31.48 -5.01 42.20
CA MET A 184 31.64 -6.18 43.06
C MET A 184 30.31 -6.73 43.53
N GLU A 185 29.39 -5.84 43.87
CA GLU A 185 28.02 -6.21 44.30
C GLU A 185 27.22 -6.79 43.11
N TRP A 186 27.39 -6.24 41.90
CA TRP A 186 26.81 -6.82 40.70
C TRP A 186 27.26 -8.27 40.47
N LYS A 187 28.57 -8.53 40.60
CA LYS A 187 29.11 -9.89 40.52
C LYS A 187 28.54 -10.78 41.63
N ALA A 188 28.38 -10.26 42.87
CA ALA A 188 27.81 -11.00 43.98
C ALA A 188 26.34 -11.35 43.72
N VAL A 189 25.54 -10.44 43.19
CA VAL A 189 24.16 -10.72 42.75
C VAL A 189 24.13 -11.83 41.71
N LYS A 190 24.91 -11.72 40.62
CA LYS A 190 24.97 -12.77 39.60
C LYS A 190 25.40 -14.14 40.18
N ALA A 191 26.38 -14.14 41.08
CA ALA A 191 26.87 -15.37 41.72
C ALA A 191 25.78 -16.05 42.58
N LYS A 192 24.89 -15.29 43.19
CA LYS A 192 23.76 -15.82 43.95
C LYS A 192 22.79 -16.62 43.10
N PHE A 193 22.57 -16.21 41.82
CA PHE A 193 21.68 -16.90 40.90
C PHE A 193 22.37 -18.01 40.08
N ALA A 194 23.69 -18.15 40.17
CA ALA A 194 24.42 -19.18 39.41
C ALA A 194 23.90 -20.61 39.68
N PRO A 195 23.60 -21.04 40.93
CA PRO A 195 23.03 -22.37 41.18
C PRO A 195 21.63 -22.53 40.57
N TYR A 196 20.80 -21.50 40.59
CA TYR A 196 19.48 -21.51 39.97
C TYR A 196 19.58 -21.62 38.45
N ARG A 197 20.46 -20.87 37.82
CA ARG A 197 20.73 -20.94 36.37
C ARG A 197 21.24 -22.32 35.94
N ALA A 198 22.17 -22.90 36.73
CA ALA A 198 22.66 -24.25 36.49
C ALA A 198 21.53 -25.28 36.61
N TRP A 199 20.67 -25.15 37.61
CA TRP A 199 19.52 -26.02 37.77
C TRP A 199 18.52 -25.88 36.63
N VAL A 200 18.21 -24.67 36.15
CA VAL A 200 17.35 -24.44 34.99
C VAL A 200 17.96 -25.09 33.72
N ALA A 201 19.28 -24.98 33.51
CA ALA A 201 19.98 -25.58 32.40
C ALA A 201 20.01 -27.13 32.47
N GLU A 202 19.97 -27.71 33.65
CA GLU A 202 19.92 -29.16 33.87
C GLU A 202 18.51 -29.75 33.75
N LYS A 203 17.49 -28.94 33.37
CA LYS A 203 16.11 -29.42 33.25
C LYS A 203 16.04 -30.64 32.34
N PRO A 204 15.52 -31.80 32.85
CA PRO A 204 15.40 -32.98 32.00
C PRO A 204 14.52 -32.74 30.79
N VAL A 205 15.01 -33.09 29.63
CA VAL A 205 14.21 -33.06 28.40
C VAL A 205 13.30 -34.27 28.44
N MET A 206 12.00 -34.03 28.63
CA MET A 206 10.95 -35.06 28.67
C MET A 206 10.61 -35.62 27.28
N SER A 207 11.49 -35.48 26.33
CA SER A 207 11.27 -35.95 24.96
C SER A 207 12.20 -37.09 24.62
N PRO A 208 11.70 -38.21 24.10
CA PRO A 208 12.54 -39.32 23.67
C PRO A 208 13.58 -38.83 22.64
N LYS A 209 14.81 -39.33 22.71
CA LYS A 209 15.91 -38.98 21.77
C LYS A 209 15.54 -39.17 20.29
N SER A 210 14.54 -39.99 20.00
CA SER A 210 13.96 -40.20 18.66
C SER A 210 13.25 -38.94 18.11
N LYS A 211 12.90 -37.96 18.94
CA LYS A 211 12.22 -36.71 18.52
C LYS A 211 13.15 -35.76 17.81
N ASP A 212 14.40 -35.68 18.20
CA ASP A 212 15.39 -34.81 17.58
C ASP A 212 15.60 -35.15 16.09
N GLY A 213 15.63 -36.46 15.78
CA GLY A 213 15.71 -36.92 14.39
C GLY A 213 14.47 -36.58 13.56
N LEU A 214 13.28 -36.66 14.17
CA LEU A 214 12.02 -36.30 13.50
C LEU A 214 11.90 -34.78 13.31
N LEU A 215 12.36 -33.96 14.23
CA LEU A 215 12.39 -32.51 14.10
C LEU A 215 13.33 -32.07 12.98
N GLU A 216 14.48 -32.71 12.86
CA GLU A 216 15.43 -32.45 11.78
C GLU A 216 14.88 -32.91 10.42
N GLU A 217 14.18 -34.06 10.37
CA GLU A 217 13.51 -34.54 9.16
C GLU A 217 12.35 -33.62 8.75
N GLU A 218 11.55 -33.15 9.72
CA GLU A 218 10.50 -32.15 9.49
C GLU A 218 11.09 -30.87 8.91
N ARG A 219 12.15 -30.31 9.51
CA ARG A 219 12.83 -29.11 9.04
C ARG A 219 13.32 -29.27 7.60
N PHE A 220 13.95 -30.39 7.30
CA PHE A 220 14.43 -30.71 5.95
C PHE A 220 13.29 -30.74 4.94
N LEU A 221 12.21 -31.47 5.24
CA LEU A 221 11.05 -31.62 4.35
C LEU A 221 10.31 -30.29 4.16
N ARG A 222 10.10 -29.52 5.23
CA ARG A 222 9.47 -28.20 5.12
C ARG A 222 10.29 -27.24 4.27
N TYR A 223 11.59 -27.17 4.47
CA TYR A 223 12.44 -26.35 3.63
C TYR A 223 12.41 -26.80 2.17
N LYS A 224 12.49 -28.09 1.92
CA LYS A 224 12.43 -28.64 0.55
C LYS A 224 11.10 -28.34 -0.15
N LEU A 225 9.98 -28.42 0.57
CA LEU A 225 8.64 -28.18 0.01
C LEU A 225 8.33 -26.69 -0.19
N HIS A 226 8.70 -25.84 0.76
CA HIS A 226 8.19 -24.47 0.82
C HIS A 226 9.24 -23.40 0.45
N LEU A 227 10.54 -23.68 0.57
CA LEU A 227 11.55 -22.65 0.35
C LEU A 227 11.54 -22.11 -1.10
N GLY A 228 11.18 -22.94 -2.08
CA GLY A 228 11.03 -22.51 -3.48
C GLY A 228 9.97 -21.42 -3.64
N GLU A 229 8.78 -21.63 -3.07
CA GLU A 229 7.71 -20.62 -3.07
C GLU A 229 8.12 -19.34 -2.35
N LEU A 230 8.83 -19.45 -1.21
CA LEU A 230 9.35 -18.28 -0.51
C LEU A 230 10.32 -17.49 -1.40
N LEU A 231 11.25 -18.15 -2.06
CA LEU A 231 12.24 -17.51 -2.93
C LEU A 231 11.60 -16.80 -4.11
N GLU A 232 10.56 -17.36 -4.72
CA GLU A 232 9.78 -16.73 -5.78
C GLU A 232 9.04 -15.46 -5.32
N ASN A 233 8.76 -15.33 -4.03
CA ASN A 233 8.09 -14.18 -3.42
C ASN A 233 9.05 -13.24 -2.68
N TYR A 234 10.31 -13.61 -2.53
CA TYR A 234 11.30 -12.90 -1.73
C TYR A 234 12.47 -12.42 -2.57
N ALA A 235 13.13 -13.34 -3.29
CA ALA A 235 14.32 -13.02 -4.07
C ALA A 235 13.98 -12.47 -5.47
N THR A 236 13.08 -13.11 -6.20
CA THR A 236 12.77 -12.80 -7.61
C THR A 236 11.43 -12.09 -7.82
N MET A 237 10.49 -12.20 -6.89
CA MET A 237 9.09 -11.74 -7.02
C MET A 237 8.37 -12.32 -8.24
N ASP A 238 8.78 -13.52 -8.68
CA ASP A 238 8.25 -14.17 -9.88
C ASP A 238 6.74 -14.41 -9.80
N ARG A 239 6.23 -14.83 -8.63
CA ARG A 239 4.79 -15.03 -8.40
C ARG A 239 3.99 -13.79 -8.77
N LEU A 240 4.37 -12.63 -8.26
CA LEU A 240 3.71 -11.37 -8.59
C LEU A 240 3.83 -11.04 -10.09
N TYR A 241 5.02 -11.22 -10.68
CA TYR A 241 5.27 -10.83 -12.06
C TYR A 241 4.77 -11.83 -13.10
N LYS A 242 4.57 -13.10 -12.77
CA LYS A 242 3.99 -14.13 -13.66
C LYS A 242 2.47 -14.26 -13.55
N SER A 243 1.81 -13.43 -12.75
CA SER A 243 0.35 -13.42 -12.51
C SER A 243 -0.15 -14.57 -11.62
N ASP A 244 0.73 -15.15 -10.84
CA ASP A 244 0.36 -16.04 -9.75
C ASP A 244 0.05 -15.27 -8.47
N THR A 245 -0.53 -15.96 -7.50
CA THR A 245 -0.84 -15.33 -6.21
C THR A 245 0.39 -15.32 -5.32
N ALA A 246 0.86 -14.13 -4.96
CA ALA A 246 1.99 -13.97 -4.05
C ALA A 246 1.59 -14.20 -2.58
N ILE A 247 2.57 -14.58 -1.73
CA ILE A 247 2.33 -14.89 -0.31
C ILE A 247 1.81 -13.71 0.52
N PHE A 248 2.09 -12.49 0.11
CA PHE A 248 1.61 -11.27 0.76
C PHE A 248 0.19 -10.86 0.34
N GLN A 249 -0.40 -11.51 -0.66
CA GLN A 249 -1.79 -11.27 -1.07
C GLN A 249 -2.74 -12.05 -0.18
N THR A 250 -3.58 -11.34 0.57
CA THR A 250 -4.46 -11.93 1.58
C THR A 250 -5.78 -12.47 1.01
N GLY A 251 -6.16 -12.01 -0.17
CA GLY A 251 -7.41 -12.44 -0.81
C GLY A 251 -7.82 -11.51 -1.96
N VAL A 252 -9.11 -11.56 -2.31
CA VAL A 252 -9.71 -10.82 -3.43
C VAL A 252 -10.88 -9.97 -2.93
N LEU A 253 -10.81 -8.67 -3.21
CA LEU A 253 -11.90 -7.73 -2.92
C LEU A 253 -12.79 -7.55 -4.14
N ARG A 254 -14.11 -7.67 -3.94
CA ARG A 254 -15.13 -7.33 -4.94
C ARG A 254 -15.94 -6.14 -4.46
N ILE A 255 -15.78 -5.01 -5.14
CA ILE A 255 -16.46 -3.76 -4.84
C ILE A 255 -16.57 -2.91 -6.11
N ASP A 256 -17.68 -2.21 -6.30
CA ASP A 256 -17.84 -1.25 -7.39
C ASP A 256 -17.61 -1.87 -8.79
N ALA A 257 -18.21 -3.03 -9.04
CA ALA A 257 -18.00 -3.80 -10.28
C ALA A 257 -16.52 -4.09 -10.61
N ARG A 258 -15.68 -4.21 -9.59
CA ARG A 258 -14.25 -4.51 -9.69
C ARG A 258 -13.90 -5.72 -8.85
N GLU A 259 -12.90 -6.45 -9.34
CA GLU A 259 -12.23 -7.51 -8.63
C GLU A 259 -10.76 -7.11 -8.46
N MET A 260 -10.31 -6.95 -7.22
CA MET A 260 -8.96 -6.52 -6.85
C MET A 260 -8.26 -7.62 -6.09
N ASN A 261 -7.12 -8.08 -6.58
CA ASN A 261 -6.33 -9.15 -5.96
C ASN A 261 -5.07 -8.66 -5.23
N LEU A 262 -4.67 -7.38 -5.40
CA LEU A 262 -3.60 -6.80 -4.61
C LEU A 262 -4.15 -6.29 -3.28
N CYS A 263 -4.43 -7.21 -2.38
CA CYS A 263 -4.90 -6.95 -1.03
C CYS A 263 -3.83 -7.39 -0.02
N PHE A 264 -3.47 -6.52 0.92
CA PHE A 264 -2.40 -6.73 1.91
C PHE A 264 -2.94 -6.61 3.33
N HIS A 265 -2.37 -7.37 4.23
CA HIS A 265 -2.64 -7.23 5.66
C HIS A 265 -2.08 -5.89 6.18
N VAL A 266 -2.80 -5.27 7.10
CA VAL A 266 -2.43 -3.99 7.71
C VAL A 266 -2.65 -4.08 9.22
N ASP A 267 -1.60 -3.82 9.98
CA ASP A 267 -1.70 -3.79 11.45
C ASP A 267 -2.28 -2.45 11.95
N SER A 268 -1.84 -1.33 11.35
CA SER A 268 -2.30 0.02 11.69
C SER A 268 -2.53 0.86 10.43
N GLU A 269 -3.78 1.33 10.24
CA GLU A 269 -4.15 2.19 9.10
C GLU A 269 -3.34 3.49 9.09
N ALA A 270 -3.13 4.12 10.24
CA ALA A 270 -2.44 5.39 10.34
C ALA A 270 -0.96 5.26 9.95
N ALA A 271 -0.24 4.28 10.52
CA ALA A 271 1.16 4.05 10.22
C ALA A 271 1.37 3.62 8.77
N HIS A 272 0.53 2.71 8.27
CA HIS A 272 0.60 2.19 6.92
C HIS A 272 0.35 3.29 5.87
N SER A 273 -0.69 4.12 6.07
CA SER A 273 -1.06 5.16 5.10
C SER A 273 0.00 6.25 4.97
N ALA A 274 0.75 6.56 6.01
CA ALA A 274 1.84 7.55 5.97
C ALA A 274 2.97 7.16 4.99
N LEU A 275 3.22 5.87 4.82
CA LEU A 275 4.24 5.36 3.89
C LEU A 275 3.70 5.16 2.48
N VAL A 276 2.42 4.82 2.36
CA VAL A 276 1.76 4.49 1.07
C VAL A 276 1.72 5.66 0.11
N ASP A 277 1.66 6.91 0.57
CA ASP A 277 1.68 8.11 -0.28
C ASP A 277 2.87 8.15 -1.24
N LYS A 278 4.02 7.57 -0.84
CA LYS A 278 5.22 7.49 -1.68
C LYS A 278 5.12 6.46 -2.82
N SER A 279 4.12 5.57 -2.77
CA SER A 279 3.93 4.51 -3.78
C SER A 279 3.40 5.01 -5.12
N ASN A 280 2.79 6.21 -5.17
CA ASN A 280 1.98 6.72 -6.28
C ASN A 280 0.81 5.80 -6.68
N CYS A 281 0.42 4.85 -5.83
CA CYS A 281 -0.73 3.97 -6.03
C CYS A 281 -1.97 4.57 -5.36
N CYS A 282 -3.14 4.30 -5.94
CA CYS A 282 -4.40 4.50 -5.24
C CYS A 282 -4.64 3.31 -4.33
N VAL A 283 -4.84 3.55 -3.04
CA VAL A 283 -5.02 2.51 -2.02
C VAL A 283 -6.27 2.79 -1.21
N ILE A 284 -7.09 1.78 -1.02
CA ILE A 284 -8.25 1.82 -0.13
C ILE A 284 -8.01 0.94 1.08
N TYR A 285 -8.38 1.42 2.24
CA TYR A 285 -8.35 0.67 3.50
C TYR A 285 -9.74 0.13 3.79
N LEU A 286 -9.79 -1.08 4.31
CA LEU A 286 -11.01 -1.84 4.51
C LEU A 286 -11.01 -2.45 5.90
N LYS A 287 -12.06 -2.20 6.64
CA LYS A 287 -12.40 -2.99 7.80
C LYS A 287 -13.18 -4.21 7.31
N LEU A 288 -12.64 -5.38 7.55
CA LEU A 288 -13.28 -6.66 7.27
C LEU A 288 -13.92 -7.17 8.54
N VAL A 289 -15.19 -7.54 8.45
CA VAL A 289 -15.95 -8.11 9.57
C VAL A 289 -16.54 -9.44 9.14
N ARG A 290 -16.41 -10.44 9.98
CA ARG A 290 -17.09 -11.72 9.83
C ARG A 290 -17.94 -12.00 11.06
N PRO A 291 -19.25 -11.71 10.99
CA PRO A 291 -20.15 -11.80 12.14
C PRO A 291 -20.21 -13.21 12.73
N SER A 292 -20.14 -14.26 11.88
CA SER A 292 -20.22 -15.66 12.29
C SER A 292 -19.08 -16.10 13.23
N GLU A 293 -17.87 -15.50 13.08
CA GLU A 293 -16.69 -15.82 13.88
C GLU A 293 -16.34 -14.69 14.88
N LYS A 294 -17.11 -13.58 14.90
CA LYS A 294 -16.82 -12.35 15.65
C LYS A 294 -15.40 -11.83 15.38
N ALA A 295 -14.89 -12.05 14.16
CA ALA A 295 -13.56 -11.71 13.76
C ALA A 295 -13.54 -10.39 12.98
N GLU A 296 -12.52 -9.57 13.27
CA GLU A 296 -12.26 -8.33 12.54
C GLU A 296 -10.83 -8.37 11.98
N ARG A 297 -10.63 -7.82 10.79
CA ARG A 297 -9.31 -7.67 10.15
C ARG A 297 -9.23 -6.34 9.44
N LEU A 298 -8.03 -5.78 9.37
CA LEU A 298 -7.75 -4.59 8.58
C LEU A 298 -6.93 -5.01 7.35
N VAL A 299 -7.39 -4.59 6.17
CA VAL A 299 -6.75 -4.91 4.89
C VAL A 299 -6.69 -3.64 4.05
N CYS A 300 -5.64 -3.47 3.28
CA CYS A 300 -5.62 -2.47 2.22
C CYS A 300 -5.68 -3.15 0.85
N ALA A 301 -6.36 -2.51 -0.11
CA ALA A 301 -6.41 -2.96 -1.49
C ALA A 301 -5.88 -1.88 -2.43
N VAL A 302 -5.03 -2.29 -3.36
CA VAL A 302 -4.43 -1.40 -4.36
C VAL A 302 -5.32 -1.34 -5.60
N VAL A 303 -5.85 -0.16 -5.89
CA VAL A 303 -6.67 0.10 -7.06
C VAL A 303 -5.76 0.43 -8.23
N THR A 304 -5.67 -0.46 -9.20
CA THR A 304 -4.75 -0.32 -10.33
C THR A 304 -5.43 0.02 -11.66
N ALA A 305 -6.77 -0.12 -11.72
CA ALA A 305 -7.57 0.21 -12.90
C ALA A 305 -8.97 0.71 -12.51
N GLY A 306 -9.70 1.30 -13.47
CA GLY A 306 -11.03 1.86 -13.28
C GLY A 306 -11.03 3.37 -13.01
N LYS A 307 -12.03 3.87 -12.26
CA LYS A 307 -12.17 5.29 -11.87
C LYS A 307 -12.16 5.38 -10.34
N VAL A 308 -11.38 6.30 -9.77
CA VAL A 308 -11.28 6.45 -8.30
C VAL A 308 -12.52 7.10 -7.69
N GLY A 309 -13.12 8.04 -8.38
CA GLY A 309 -14.21 8.87 -7.83
C GLY A 309 -15.51 8.14 -7.44
N THR A 310 -15.61 6.83 -7.67
CA THR A 310 -16.73 5.99 -7.20
C THR A 310 -16.42 5.28 -5.88
N LEU A 311 -15.19 5.35 -5.39
CA LEU A 311 -14.75 4.75 -4.13
C LEU A 311 -14.75 5.83 -3.05
N TYR A 312 -15.57 5.67 -2.04
CA TYR A 312 -15.72 6.61 -0.93
C TYR A 312 -15.80 5.86 0.41
N VAL A 313 -15.47 6.55 1.48
CA VAL A 313 -15.53 6.01 2.84
C VAL A 313 -16.96 5.59 3.19
N GLY A 314 -17.12 4.41 3.78
CA GLY A 314 -18.42 3.82 4.10
C GLY A 314 -19.03 2.97 2.97
N ARG A 315 -18.38 2.85 1.80
CA ARG A 315 -18.86 1.96 0.75
C ARG A 315 -18.60 0.51 1.12
N ASN A 316 -19.62 -0.34 0.93
CA ASN A 316 -19.58 -1.76 1.22
C ASN A 316 -19.09 -2.58 0.01
N GLY A 317 -18.38 -3.66 0.28
CA GLY A 317 -17.95 -4.68 -0.66
C GLY A 317 -17.90 -6.05 0.01
N VAL A 318 -17.45 -7.05 -0.72
CA VAL A 318 -17.22 -8.40 -0.21
C VAL A 318 -15.77 -8.76 -0.47
N PHE A 319 -15.11 -9.27 0.56
CA PHE A 319 -13.75 -9.77 0.48
C PHE A 319 -13.76 -11.28 0.63
N TYR A 320 -13.06 -11.97 -0.25
CA TYR A 320 -12.86 -13.42 -0.19
C TYR A 320 -11.40 -13.66 0.19
N ASP A 321 -11.17 -14.33 1.32
CA ASP A 321 -9.83 -14.71 1.70
C ASP A 321 -9.34 -15.92 0.88
N ARG A 322 -8.07 -16.30 1.05
CA ARG A 322 -7.48 -17.43 0.31
C ARG A 322 -8.00 -18.80 0.76
N ASP A 323 -8.68 -18.86 1.89
CA ASP A 323 -9.36 -20.07 2.38
C ASP A 323 -10.78 -20.20 1.83
N GLY A 324 -11.19 -19.24 0.97
CA GLY A 324 -12.53 -19.19 0.39
C GLY A 324 -13.61 -18.64 1.33
N LYS A 325 -13.21 -18.11 2.50
CA LYS A 325 -14.13 -17.49 3.43
C LYS A 325 -14.49 -16.08 2.97
N ASP A 326 -15.75 -15.72 3.07
CA ASP A 326 -16.28 -14.40 2.75
C ASP A 326 -16.29 -13.48 3.98
N TRP A 327 -16.04 -12.20 3.74
CA TRP A 327 -15.99 -11.15 4.75
C TRP A 327 -16.76 -9.94 4.24
N GLU A 328 -17.53 -9.31 5.12
CA GLU A 328 -18.09 -7.99 4.86
C GLU A 328 -16.95 -6.97 4.89
N ALA A 329 -16.84 -6.18 3.83
CA ALA A 329 -15.76 -5.19 3.69
C ALA A 329 -16.35 -3.79 3.62
N VAL A 330 -15.87 -2.88 4.46
CA VAL A 330 -16.27 -1.47 4.47
C VAL A 330 -15.04 -0.60 4.29
N ILE A 331 -15.09 0.36 3.35
CA ILE A 331 -14.01 1.31 3.14
C ILE A 331 -13.93 2.26 4.33
N THR A 332 -12.76 2.30 5.00
CA THR A 332 -12.48 3.23 6.11
C THR A 332 -11.71 4.45 5.64
N LYS A 333 -10.83 4.31 4.63
CA LYS A 333 -10.01 5.40 4.10
C LYS A 333 -9.68 5.17 2.64
N VAL A 334 -9.53 6.25 1.89
CA VAL A 334 -9.08 6.24 0.50
C VAL A 334 -7.85 7.14 0.36
N VAL A 335 -6.74 6.60 -0.12
CA VAL A 335 -5.56 7.37 -0.54
C VAL A 335 -5.66 7.54 -2.05
N GLU A 336 -6.10 8.72 -2.46
CA GLU A 336 -6.41 9.01 -3.85
C GLU A 336 -5.13 9.27 -4.68
N ASN A 337 -4.95 8.46 -5.71
CA ASN A 337 -4.01 8.68 -6.79
C ASN A 337 -4.65 8.28 -8.12
N GLN A 338 -4.21 8.89 -9.20
CA GLN A 338 -4.75 8.58 -10.53
C GLN A 338 -4.47 7.14 -10.92
N VAL A 339 -5.49 6.43 -11.38
CA VAL A 339 -5.37 5.02 -11.80
C VAL A 339 -5.43 4.83 -13.32
N SER A 340 -5.96 5.80 -14.07
CA SER A 340 -6.11 5.70 -15.53
C SER A 340 -5.82 7.02 -16.24
N LEU A 341 -5.37 6.92 -17.51
CA LEU A 341 -5.15 8.07 -18.37
C LEU A 341 -6.47 8.74 -18.77
N SER A 342 -7.57 7.97 -18.91
CA SER A 342 -8.89 8.53 -19.22
C SER A 342 -9.41 9.40 -18.08
N GLU A 343 -9.17 9.03 -16.84
CA GLU A 343 -9.51 9.85 -15.68
C GLU A 343 -8.70 11.14 -15.66
N ALA A 344 -7.42 11.06 -15.98
CA ALA A 344 -6.53 12.22 -16.08
C ALA A 344 -6.93 13.18 -17.22
N PHE A 345 -7.42 12.66 -18.32
CA PHE A 345 -7.94 13.47 -19.43
C PHE A 345 -9.14 14.33 -18.99
N TRP A 346 -10.06 13.75 -18.23
CA TRP A 346 -11.26 14.44 -17.76
C TRP A 346 -11.06 15.23 -16.45
N ALA A 347 -9.94 15.04 -15.72
CA ALA A 347 -9.70 15.67 -14.43
C ALA A 347 -9.75 17.22 -14.48
N PRO A 348 -9.15 17.93 -15.46
CA PRO A 348 -9.25 19.38 -15.55
C PRO A 348 -10.70 19.84 -15.76
N TRP A 349 -11.47 19.12 -16.56
CA TRP A 349 -12.86 19.45 -16.87
C TRP A 349 -13.79 19.24 -15.68
N LYS A 350 -13.57 18.23 -14.88
CA LYS A 350 -14.26 18.03 -13.60
C LYS A 350 -14.01 19.20 -12.66
N LYS A 351 -12.74 19.61 -12.48
CA LYS A 351 -12.39 20.76 -11.64
C LYS A 351 -13.04 22.06 -12.10
N ILE A 352 -13.09 22.29 -13.41
CA ILE A 352 -13.78 23.45 -13.98
C ILE A 352 -15.28 23.34 -13.70
N GLY A 353 -15.89 22.18 -13.92
CA GLY A 353 -17.31 21.95 -13.64
C GLY A 353 -17.66 22.13 -12.16
N ASP A 354 -16.86 21.59 -11.26
CA ASP A 354 -17.03 21.74 -9.81
C ASP A 354 -16.86 23.21 -9.38
N GLY A 355 -15.89 23.93 -9.98
CA GLY A 355 -15.70 25.36 -9.76
C GLY A 355 -16.92 26.20 -10.18
N VAL A 356 -17.46 25.91 -11.37
CA VAL A 356 -18.67 26.58 -11.89
C VAL A 356 -19.89 26.21 -11.01
N ALA A 357 -20.06 24.93 -10.66
CA ALA A 357 -21.14 24.50 -9.77
C ALA A 357 -21.04 25.12 -8.37
N GLY A 358 -19.82 25.28 -7.85
CA GLY A 358 -19.55 25.99 -6.59
C GLY A 358 -19.91 27.48 -6.66
N MET A 359 -19.57 28.16 -7.75
CA MET A 359 -19.98 29.56 -7.99
C MET A 359 -21.50 29.68 -8.09
N VAL A 360 -22.16 28.79 -8.82
CA VAL A 360 -23.63 28.78 -8.96
C VAL A 360 -24.29 28.51 -7.61
N LYS A 361 -23.80 27.55 -6.81
CA LYS A 361 -24.33 27.27 -5.46
C LYS A 361 -24.12 28.46 -4.52
N LYS A 362 -22.96 29.13 -4.53
CA LYS A 362 -22.75 30.37 -3.77
C LYS A 362 -23.72 31.46 -4.20
N PHE A 363 -23.87 31.65 -5.51
CA PHE A 363 -24.76 32.67 -6.04
C PHE A 363 -26.24 32.43 -5.72
N ILE A 364 -26.67 31.18 -5.68
CA ILE A 364 -28.04 30.78 -5.29
C ILE A 364 -28.19 30.85 -3.76
N GLY A 365 -27.20 30.39 -2.98
CA GLY A 365 -27.21 30.40 -1.52
C GLY A 365 -27.21 31.81 -0.93
N ASP A 366 -26.38 32.73 -1.46
CA ASP A 366 -26.36 34.14 -1.07
C ASP A 366 -27.69 34.85 -1.40
N LYS A 367 -28.39 34.42 -2.46
CA LYS A 367 -29.71 34.95 -2.80
C LYS A 367 -30.81 34.40 -1.91
N GLN A 368 -30.73 33.12 -1.53
CA GLN A 368 -31.70 32.52 -0.63
C GLN A 368 -31.57 33.10 0.79
N ALA A 369 -30.34 33.32 1.27
CA ALA A 369 -30.10 33.98 2.56
C ALA A 369 -30.60 35.41 2.57
N LYS A 370 -30.34 36.21 1.49
CA LYS A 370 -30.87 37.59 1.36
C LYS A 370 -32.37 37.62 1.16
N ALA A 371 -33.01 36.64 0.51
CA ALA A 371 -34.45 36.55 0.37
C ALA A 371 -35.13 36.20 1.70
N THR A 372 -34.52 35.31 2.51
CA THR A 372 -35.04 34.94 3.84
C THR A 372 -34.86 36.09 4.82
N GLU A 373 -33.78 36.85 4.75
CA GLU A 373 -33.57 38.06 5.59
C GLU A 373 -34.52 39.21 5.22
N SER A 374 -34.85 39.36 3.93
CA SER A 374 -35.86 40.35 3.48
C SER A 374 -37.30 39.95 3.82
N VAL A 375 -37.60 38.67 3.89
CA VAL A 375 -38.94 38.18 4.35
C VAL A 375 -39.08 38.34 5.86
N GLN A 376 -38.03 38.17 6.64
CA GLN A 376 -38.05 38.34 8.09
C GLN A 376 -38.12 39.81 8.54
N LYS A 377 -37.61 40.76 7.72
CA LYS A 377 -37.74 42.21 7.94
C LYS A 377 -39.02 42.83 7.32
N GLY A 378 -39.78 42.06 6.55
CA GLY A 378 -40.96 42.52 5.82
C GLY A 378 -42.30 42.41 6.57
N THR A 379 -42.28 42.05 7.86
CA THR A 379 -43.54 41.93 8.67
C THR A 379 -43.89 43.23 9.41
N GLU A 380 -43.14 44.33 9.22
CA GLU A 380 -43.40 45.61 9.91
C GLU A 380 -43.51 46.86 9.02
N SER A 381 -43.74 46.76 7.71
CA SER A 381 -44.11 47.97 6.94
C SER A 381 -44.90 47.59 5.68
N THR A 382 -46.19 47.68 5.77
CA THR A 382 -47.16 47.79 4.66
C THR A 382 -46.86 49.08 3.86
N GLN A 383 -46.55 48.94 2.57
CA GLN A 383 -46.39 49.97 1.52
C GLN A 383 -44.97 50.15 0.99
N ALA A 384 -44.48 49.21 0.18
CA ALA A 384 -43.59 49.45 -0.96
C ALA A 384 -43.32 48.10 -1.72
N GLY A 385 -44.33 47.43 -2.20
CA GLY A 385 -44.26 46.10 -2.81
C GLY A 385 -43.81 46.04 -4.29
N GLY A 386 -43.44 47.19 -4.91
CA GLY A 386 -43.09 47.17 -6.33
C GLY A 386 -41.59 47.19 -6.68
N ALA A 387 -40.77 47.82 -5.85
CA ALA A 387 -39.37 48.04 -6.16
C ALA A 387 -38.46 46.84 -5.81
N ALA A 388 -38.82 46.04 -4.80
CA ALA A 388 -38.03 44.88 -4.37
C ALA A 388 -38.13 43.70 -5.33
N MET A 389 -39.29 43.50 -5.97
CA MET A 389 -39.43 42.49 -7.03
C MET A 389 -38.68 42.89 -8.31
N ALA A 390 -38.65 44.15 -8.67
CA ALA A 390 -37.94 44.63 -9.84
C ALA A 390 -36.43 44.47 -9.71
N SER A 391 -35.86 44.69 -8.50
CA SER A 391 -34.42 44.50 -8.25
C SER A 391 -33.96 43.03 -8.27
N SER A 392 -34.80 42.10 -7.84
CA SER A 392 -34.50 40.65 -7.89
C SER A 392 -34.60 40.12 -9.32
N VAL A 393 -35.54 40.59 -10.12
CA VAL A 393 -35.65 40.25 -11.55
C VAL A 393 -34.53 40.87 -12.36
N ALA A 394 -34.09 42.12 -12.05
CA ALA A 394 -32.97 42.74 -12.67
C ALA A 394 -31.64 42.00 -12.39
N ALA A 395 -31.45 41.52 -11.15
CA ALA A 395 -30.24 40.76 -10.79
C ALA A 395 -30.21 39.36 -11.42
N ILE A 396 -31.34 38.73 -11.67
CA ILE A 396 -31.46 37.48 -12.46
C ILE A 396 -31.15 37.83 -13.93
N GLY A 397 -31.69 38.94 -14.44
CA GLY A 397 -31.43 39.39 -15.80
C GLY A 397 -29.94 39.69 -16.07
N ILE A 398 -29.21 40.28 -15.11
CA ILE A 398 -27.76 40.50 -15.23
C ILE A 398 -26.97 39.20 -15.24
N GLY A 399 -27.33 38.23 -14.38
CA GLY A 399 -26.69 36.91 -14.35
C GLY A 399 -26.92 36.13 -15.66
N ILE A 400 -28.15 36.15 -16.18
CA ILE A 400 -28.49 35.54 -17.49
C ILE A 400 -27.86 36.36 -18.63
N GLY A 401 -27.78 37.70 -18.49
CA GLY A 401 -27.12 38.58 -19.45
C GLY A 401 -25.63 38.34 -19.58
N MET A 402 -24.91 38.06 -18.47
CA MET A 402 -23.50 37.71 -18.53
C MET A 402 -23.27 36.32 -19.19
N VAL A 403 -24.11 35.36 -18.92
CA VAL A 403 -24.08 34.07 -19.62
C VAL A 403 -24.50 34.25 -21.08
N GLY A 404 -25.51 35.06 -21.32
CA GLY A 404 -25.95 35.40 -22.68
C GLY A 404 -24.91 36.20 -23.48
N SER A 405 -24.19 37.14 -22.86
CA SER A 405 -23.10 37.88 -23.53
C SER A 405 -21.89 37.01 -23.80
N ALA A 406 -21.53 36.08 -22.89
CA ALA A 406 -20.51 35.08 -23.15
C ALA A 406 -20.93 34.13 -24.27
N ALA A 407 -22.19 33.69 -24.29
CA ALA A 407 -22.73 32.88 -25.37
C ALA A 407 -22.78 33.64 -26.71
N ALA A 408 -23.16 34.95 -26.70
CA ALA A 408 -23.15 35.80 -27.87
C ALA A 408 -21.72 36.05 -28.40
N ALA A 409 -20.73 36.24 -27.48
CA ALA A 409 -19.32 36.35 -27.87
C ALA A 409 -18.81 35.07 -28.54
N VAL A 410 -19.16 33.89 -28.00
CA VAL A 410 -18.86 32.59 -28.61
C VAL A 410 -19.55 32.44 -29.94
N VAL A 411 -20.82 32.78 -30.05
CA VAL A 411 -21.57 32.75 -31.34
C VAL A 411 -20.97 33.70 -32.35
N SER A 412 -20.52 34.90 -31.96
CA SER A 412 -19.86 35.87 -32.83
C SER A 412 -18.50 35.36 -33.33
N ALA A 413 -17.72 34.78 -32.41
CA ALA A 413 -16.44 34.15 -32.75
C ALA A 413 -16.64 32.95 -33.73
N VAL A 414 -17.72 32.18 -33.51
CA VAL A 414 -18.08 31.05 -34.39
C VAL A 414 -18.56 31.51 -35.78
N LYS A 415 -19.30 32.63 -35.87
CA LYS A 415 -19.72 33.20 -37.16
C LYS A 415 -18.56 33.66 -38.02
N GLY A 416 -17.41 34.05 -37.41
CA GLY A 416 -16.17 34.38 -38.13
C GLY A 416 -15.40 33.16 -38.66
N LEU A 417 -15.70 31.95 -38.19
CA LEU A 417 -15.03 30.72 -38.58
C LEU A 417 -15.75 30.09 -39.82
N ARG A 418 -15.31 30.45 -40.95
CA ARG A 418 -15.71 29.74 -42.19
C ARG A 418 -14.51 28.97 -42.74
N PRO A 419 -14.61 27.67 -43.02
CA PRO A 419 -15.81 26.79 -42.95
C PRO A 419 -16.16 26.38 -41.50
N TRP A 420 -17.45 26.12 -41.25
CA TRP A 420 -18.03 25.82 -39.91
C TRP A 420 -17.36 24.66 -39.17
N TRP A 421 -16.75 23.71 -39.89
CA TRP A 421 -16.00 22.59 -39.25
C TRP A 421 -14.75 23.08 -38.47
N MET A 422 -14.22 24.27 -38.80
CA MET A 422 -13.11 24.85 -38.01
C MET A 422 -13.47 25.10 -36.56
N PHE A 423 -14.76 25.30 -36.25
CA PHE A 423 -15.23 25.40 -34.85
C PHE A 423 -14.96 24.10 -34.09
N PHE A 424 -15.24 22.94 -34.67
CA PHE A 424 -14.97 21.64 -34.03
C PHE A 424 -13.48 21.40 -33.90
N VAL A 425 -12.68 21.83 -34.85
CA VAL A 425 -11.21 21.76 -34.77
C VAL A 425 -10.69 22.67 -33.64
N ALA A 426 -11.18 23.90 -33.55
CA ALA A 426 -10.82 24.81 -32.45
C ALA A 426 -11.24 24.25 -31.07
N LEU A 427 -12.45 23.73 -30.96
CA LEU A 427 -12.93 23.09 -29.74
C LEU A 427 -12.08 21.87 -29.38
N ALA A 428 -11.77 21.01 -30.35
CA ALA A 428 -10.89 19.87 -30.13
C ALA A 428 -9.47 20.31 -29.72
N ALA A 429 -8.94 21.36 -30.32
CA ALA A 429 -7.65 21.94 -29.95
C ALA A 429 -7.64 22.44 -28.49
N VAL A 430 -8.68 23.16 -28.06
CA VAL A 430 -8.83 23.59 -26.66
C VAL A 430 -8.88 22.41 -25.72
N VAL A 431 -9.69 21.37 -26.05
CA VAL A 431 -9.77 20.15 -25.25
C VAL A 431 -8.41 19.47 -25.15
N LEU A 432 -7.68 19.36 -26.25
CA LEU A 432 -6.34 18.76 -26.24
C LEU A 432 -5.32 19.59 -25.45
N VAL A 433 -5.29 20.90 -25.65
CA VAL A 433 -4.36 21.80 -24.92
C VAL A 433 -4.57 21.72 -23.40
N VAL A 434 -5.81 21.60 -22.94
CA VAL A 434 -6.14 21.48 -21.52
C VAL A 434 -5.87 20.07 -20.97
N SER A 435 -6.21 19.03 -21.75
CA SER A 435 -6.18 17.65 -21.25
C SER A 435 -4.83 16.96 -21.43
N VAL A 436 -4.06 17.28 -22.50
CA VAL A 436 -2.79 16.60 -22.78
C VAL A 436 -1.74 16.79 -21.68
N PRO A 437 -1.51 17.99 -21.12
CA PRO A 437 -0.57 18.15 -20.02
C PRO A 437 -0.93 17.30 -18.80
N SER A 438 -2.22 17.23 -18.44
CA SER A 438 -2.72 16.38 -17.37
C SER A 438 -2.48 14.90 -17.63
N MET A 439 -2.70 14.45 -18.87
CA MET A 439 -2.42 13.06 -19.28
C MET A 439 -0.93 12.73 -19.23
N VAL A 440 -0.07 13.64 -19.64
CA VAL A 440 1.39 13.45 -19.62
C VAL A 440 1.88 13.30 -18.17
N LEU A 441 1.45 14.18 -17.29
CA LEU A 441 1.78 14.09 -15.86
C LEU A 441 1.27 12.79 -15.24
N ALA A 442 0.04 12.39 -15.56
CA ALA A 442 -0.54 11.13 -15.11
C ALA A 442 0.24 9.93 -15.66
N TYR A 443 0.65 9.97 -16.92
CA TYR A 443 1.46 8.91 -17.51
C TYR A 443 2.77 8.68 -16.74
N PHE A 444 3.49 9.77 -16.41
CA PHE A 444 4.70 9.65 -15.61
C PHE A 444 4.43 9.15 -14.18
N LYS A 445 3.36 9.62 -13.52
CA LYS A 445 2.95 9.08 -12.21
C LYS A 445 2.62 7.60 -12.28
N LEU A 446 1.84 7.17 -13.27
CA LEU A 446 1.46 5.78 -13.47
C LEU A 446 2.67 4.86 -13.77
N ARG A 447 3.72 5.37 -14.41
CA ARG A 447 4.97 4.63 -14.61
C ARG A 447 5.85 4.55 -13.36
N LYS A 448 5.69 5.49 -12.42
CA LYS A 448 6.45 5.53 -11.16
C LYS A 448 5.75 4.78 -10.03
N ARG A 449 4.60 4.13 -10.28
CA ARG A 449 3.91 3.32 -9.26
C ARG A 449 4.82 2.21 -8.78
N ASP A 450 4.93 2.08 -7.45
CA ASP A 450 5.81 1.14 -6.78
C ASP A 450 5.07 0.44 -5.63
N LEU A 451 4.96 -0.88 -5.71
CA LEU A 451 4.38 -1.70 -4.65
C LEU A 451 5.31 -1.84 -3.46
N GLY A 452 6.61 -1.59 -3.63
CA GLY A 452 7.60 -1.72 -2.57
C GLY A 452 7.29 -0.84 -1.37
N ALA A 453 6.79 0.39 -1.58
CA ALA A 453 6.39 1.27 -0.48
C ALA A 453 5.19 0.73 0.32
N ILE A 454 4.25 0.03 -0.34
CA ILE A 454 3.09 -0.58 0.30
C ILE A 454 3.52 -1.80 1.12
N LEU A 455 4.37 -2.65 0.56
CA LEU A 455 4.92 -3.81 1.28
C LEU A 455 5.80 -3.38 2.47
N ASN A 456 6.60 -2.31 2.32
CA ASN A 456 7.35 -1.75 3.43
C ASN A 456 6.43 -1.28 4.56
N ALA A 457 5.28 -0.70 4.22
CA ALA A 457 4.27 -0.31 5.21
C ALA A 457 3.63 -1.54 5.89
N SER A 458 3.53 -2.68 5.19
CA SER A 458 3.07 -3.97 5.73
C SER A 458 4.18 -4.79 6.41
N GLY A 459 5.29 -4.16 6.79
CA GLY A 459 6.36 -4.80 7.57
C GLY A 459 7.45 -5.52 6.75
N TRP A 460 7.39 -5.53 5.42
CA TRP A 460 8.48 -6.04 4.59
C TRP A 460 9.65 -5.05 4.54
N ALA A 461 10.83 -5.52 4.19
CA ALA A 461 11.94 -4.66 3.79
C ALA A 461 12.25 -4.91 2.32
N ILE A 462 11.72 -4.05 1.46
CA ILE A 462 11.88 -4.14 0.01
C ILE A 462 13.13 -3.38 -0.42
N ASN A 463 14.06 -4.08 -1.06
CA ASN A 463 15.34 -3.58 -1.50
C ASN A 463 15.30 -3.00 -2.92
N ARG A 464 14.50 -3.60 -3.81
CA ARG A 464 14.38 -3.15 -5.21
C ARG A 464 13.00 -2.61 -5.52
N PRO A 465 12.87 -1.54 -6.34
CA PRO A 465 11.57 -0.99 -6.70
C PRO A 465 10.69 -2.01 -7.42
N MET A 466 9.47 -2.19 -6.94
CA MET A 466 8.49 -3.14 -7.49
C MET A 466 7.51 -2.43 -8.42
N ARG A 467 8.00 -2.03 -9.58
CA ARG A 467 7.20 -1.32 -10.59
C ARG A 467 6.43 -2.29 -11.47
N PHE A 468 5.26 -1.87 -11.92
CA PHE A 468 4.44 -2.66 -12.83
C PHE A 468 3.90 -1.84 -14.00
N SER A 469 3.73 -2.50 -15.15
CA SER A 469 3.25 -1.87 -16.38
C SER A 469 1.74 -1.62 -16.33
N MET A 470 1.24 -0.70 -17.17
CA MET A 470 -0.20 -0.45 -17.31
C MET A 470 -0.97 -1.68 -17.80
N LYS A 471 -0.34 -2.57 -18.59
CA LYS A 471 -0.95 -3.83 -19.02
C LYS A 471 -1.17 -4.75 -17.82
N ARG A 472 -0.16 -4.90 -16.97
CA ARG A 472 -0.24 -5.72 -15.75
C ARG A 472 -1.20 -5.13 -14.71
N ALA A 473 -1.29 -3.82 -14.60
CA ALA A 473 -2.25 -3.13 -13.74
C ALA A 473 -3.69 -3.60 -13.95
N ARG A 474 -4.08 -3.85 -15.20
CA ARG A 474 -5.43 -4.38 -15.54
C ARG A 474 -5.63 -5.83 -15.12
N GLY A 475 -4.57 -6.59 -14.91
CA GLY A 475 -4.62 -7.94 -14.34
C GLY A 475 -4.89 -7.93 -12.83
N PHE A 476 -4.35 -6.94 -12.13
CA PHE A 476 -4.51 -6.80 -10.68
C PHE A 476 -5.88 -6.23 -10.27
N THR A 477 -6.45 -5.33 -11.08
CA THR A 477 -7.82 -4.84 -10.90
C THR A 477 -8.60 -5.10 -12.18
N LYS A 478 -9.48 -6.09 -12.14
CA LYS A 478 -10.40 -6.40 -13.23
C LYS A 478 -11.67 -5.58 -13.06
N CYS A 479 -12.05 -4.82 -14.07
CA CYS A 479 -13.28 -4.03 -14.08
C CYS A 479 -14.32 -4.72 -14.95
N ALA A 480 -15.57 -4.73 -14.52
CA ALA A 480 -16.68 -5.14 -15.37
C ALA A 480 -16.77 -4.22 -16.59
N LYS A 481 -17.10 -4.80 -17.75
CA LYS A 481 -17.35 -4.00 -18.96
C LYS A 481 -18.71 -3.33 -18.83
N ASP A 482 -18.74 -2.02 -18.91
CA ASP A 482 -19.98 -1.27 -18.96
C ASP A 482 -20.70 -1.57 -20.29
N PRO A 483 -21.88 -2.21 -20.27
CA PRO A 483 -22.62 -2.54 -21.48
C PRO A 483 -23.05 -1.29 -22.24
N MET A 484 -23.26 -0.17 -21.54
CA MET A 484 -23.70 1.09 -22.12
C MET A 484 -22.62 1.80 -22.94
N VAL A 485 -21.34 1.48 -22.76
CA VAL A 485 -20.24 2.11 -23.55
C VAL A 485 -20.43 1.89 -25.03
N LYS A 486 -20.87 0.69 -25.45
CA LYS A 486 -21.15 0.39 -26.86
C LYS A 486 -22.30 1.24 -27.40
N VAL A 487 -23.32 1.44 -26.58
CA VAL A 487 -24.50 2.27 -26.94
C VAL A 487 -24.08 3.73 -27.08
N TRP A 488 -23.30 4.26 -26.15
CA TRP A 488 -22.79 5.63 -26.21
C TRP A 488 -21.86 5.86 -27.38
N VAL A 489 -20.99 4.90 -27.70
CA VAL A 489 -20.12 4.97 -28.90
C VAL A 489 -20.96 4.93 -30.18
N ALA A 490 -21.97 4.05 -30.26
CA ALA A 490 -22.88 4.00 -31.40
C ALA A 490 -23.67 5.31 -31.54
N ALA A 491 -24.23 5.83 -30.45
CA ALA A 491 -24.95 7.11 -30.44
C ALA A 491 -24.04 8.27 -30.86
N PHE A 492 -22.79 8.31 -30.42
CA PHE A 492 -21.81 9.31 -30.83
C PHE A 492 -21.48 9.21 -32.33
N LEU A 493 -21.28 8.00 -32.85
CA LEU A 493 -21.02 7.78 -34.27
C LEU A 493 -22.22 8.21 -35.15
N VAL A 494 -23.46 7.91 -34.68
CA VAL A 494 -24.69 8.35 -35.35
C VAL A 494 -24.78 9.87 -35.31
N LEU A 495 -24.47 10.52 -34.19
CA LEU A 495 -24.47 11.97 -34.08
C LEU A 495 -23.45 12.61 -35.06
N VAL A 496 -22.23 12.07 -35.09
CA VAL A 496 -21.17 12.54 -36.02
C VAL A 496 -21.60 12.35 -37.48
N ALA A 497 -22.20 11.21 -37.82
CA ALA A 497 -22.72 10.95 -39.17
C ALA A 497 -23.88 11.89 -39.54
N ALA A 498 -24.79 12.17 -38.59
CA ALA A 498 -25.89 13.12 -38.79
C ALA A 498 -25.35 14.54 -38.99
N ILE A 499 -24.36 14.98 -38.19
CA ILE A 499 -23.72 16.28 -38.37
C ILE A 499 -23.01 16.36 -39.71
N ALA A 500 -22.27 15.32 -40.13
CA ALA A 500 -21.59 15.27 -41.40
C ALA A 500 -22.58 15.27 -42.58
N GLY A 501 -23.68 14.52 -42.46
CA GLY A 501 -24.75 14.51 -43.46
C GLY A 501 -25.48 15.85 -43.58
N ALA A 502 -25.81 16.50 -42.47
CA ALA A 502 -26.42 17.82 -42.44
C ALA A 502 -25.47 18.88 -43.06
N SER A 503 -24.18 18.77 -42.80
CA SER A 503 -23.18 19.69 -43.38
C SER A 503 -23.04 19.49 -44.88
N TRP A 504 -23.04 18.24 -45.32
CA TRP A 504 -22.99 17.94 -46.76
C TRP A 504 -24.25 18.44 -47.48
N TRP A 505 -25.42 18.28 -46.86
CA TRP A 505 -26.70 18.78 -47.42
C TRP A 505 -26.71 20.32 -47.50
N LEU A 506 -26.30 21.03 -46.46
CA LEU A 506 -26.21 22.49 -46.42
C LEU A 506 -25.18 23.07 -47.41
N THR A 507 -24.10 22.37 -47.67
CA THR A 507 -23.09 22.79 -48.66
C THR A 507 -23.53 22.51 -50.09
N ARG A 508 -24.38 21.51 -50.32
CA ARG A 508 -24.90 21.15 -51.64
C ARG A 508 -25.89 22.18 -52.16
N ASP A 509 -26.75 22.72 -51.30
CA ASP A 509 -27.73 23.74 -51.71
C ASP A 509 -27.08 25.12 -52.00
N CYS A 510 -25.85 25.39 -51.51
CA CYS A 510 -25.13 26.59 -51.90
C CYS A 510 -24.46 26.54 -53.29
N CYS A 511 -24.33 25.35 -53.89
CA CYS A 511 -23.73 25.21 -55.22
C CYS A 511 -24.77 25.19 -56.37
N CYS A 512 -26.08 25.13 -56.07
CA CYS A 512 -27.11 25.09 -57.09
C CYS A 512 -27.69 26.49 -57.45
N GLY A 513 -27.14 27.59 -56.89
CA GLY A 513 -27.61 28.97 -57.10
C GLY A 513 -26.84 29.81 -58.12
N CYS A 514 -25.84 29.24 -58.82
CA CYS A 514 -25.09 29.98 -59.83
C CYS A 514 -25.29 29.33 -61.24
N GLY A 515 -26.46 29.51 -61.77
CA GLY A 515 -26.76 29.06 -63.14
C GLY A 515 -27.71 30.03 -63.87
N GLY A 516 -27.16 30.86 -64.69
CA GLY A 516 -27.90 31.41 -65.79
C GLY A 516 -28.19 32.91 -65.79
N GLU A 517 -27.26 33.70 -66.16
CA GLU A 517 -27.54 34.90 -66.94
C GLU A 517 -26.58 34.93 -68.13
N THR A 518 -27.15 34.72 -69.31
CA THR A 518 -26.50 34.95 -70.63
C THR A 518 -26.39 36.43 -70.89
N PRO A 519 -25.22 36.97 -71.27
CA PRO A 519 -25.14 38.37 -71.71
C PRO A 519 -25.69 38.54 -73.13
N PRO A 520 -26.30 39.68 -73.47
CA PRO A 520 -26.81 39.97 -74.82
C PRO A 520 -25.66 40.27 -75.77
N PRO A 521 -25.92 40.15 -77.13
CA PRO A 521 -24.89 40.31 -78.14
C PRO A 521 -24.50 41.75 -78.33
N HIS A 522 -23.20 42.02 -78.36
CA HIS A 522 -22.67 43.34 -78.77
C HIS A 522 -22.35 43.36 -80.28
N GLU A 523 -22.88 44.37 -80.90
CA GLU A 523 -22.57 44.80 -82.27
C GLU A 523 -21.17 45.42 -82.36
N ASP A 524 -20.68 45.25 -83.54
CA ASP A 524 -19.47 45.62 -84.25
C ASP A 524 -19.11 47.12 -84.18
N GLY A 525 -17.82 47.49 -84.14
CA GLY A 525 -17.38 48.87 -84.28
C GLY A 525 -15.87 49.12 -84.15
N SER A 526 -15.15 48.64 -85.15
CA SER A 526 -13.94 49.13 -85.85
C SER A 526 -12.99 50.18 -85.20
N ARG A 527 -11.72 49.93 -85.52
CA ARG A 527 -10.51 50.81 -85.62
C ARG A 527 -9.74 51.07 -84.29
N GLY A 528 -8.49 50.81 -84.28
CA GLY A 528 -7.32 50.94 -85.06
C GLY A 528 -6.15 51.36 -84.17
N GLY A 529 -5.02 50.81 -84.41
CA GLY A 529 -3.77 51.51 -84.09
C GLY A 529 -2.77 50.97 -83.09
N ALA A 530 -1.75 50.31 -83.63
CA ALA A 530 -0.32 50.44 -83.32
C ALA A 530 0.25 49.80 -82.05
N VAL A 531 1.05 48.78 -82.33
CA VAL A 531 2.26 48.29 -81.62
C VAL A 531 3.34 49.40 -81.56
N PRO A 532 4.39 49.45 -80.67
CA PRO A 532 5.30 48.34 -80.39
C PRO A 532 6.00 48.22 -79.00
N ALA A 533 6.61 47.08 -78.92
CA ALA A 533 7.94 46.74 -78.42
C ALA A 533 8.27 46.72 -76.90
N ALA A 534 8.72 45.53 -76.53
CA ALA A 534 9.58 45.21 -75.44
C ALA A 534 10.98 45.88 -75.46
N PRO A 535 11.89 45.87 -74.49
CA PRO A 535 12.52 44.67 -74.03
C PRO A 535 13.02 44.59 -72.54
N ALA A 536 13.38 43.34 -72.17
CA ALA A 536 14.57 42.83 -71.52
C ALA A 536 14.79 43.03 -70.02
N GLU A 537 14.95 41.85 -69.35
CA GLU A 537 15.76 41.45 -68.19
C GLU A 537 17.10 42.16 -68.08
N PRO A 538 17.80 42.11 -66.87
CA PRO A 538 18.24 40.87 -66.22
C PRO A 538 18.35 40.87 -64.68
N ALA A 539 18.43 39.65 -64.13
CA ALA A 539 19.02 39.29 -62.86
C ALA A 539 20.57 39.53 -62.87
N PRO A 540 21.42 39.35 -61.80
CA PRO A 540 21.25 38.48 -60.64
C PRO A 540 21.93 38.95 -59.34
N ALA A 541 21.85 38.11 -58.29
CA ALA A 541 22.81 37.75 -57.24
C ALA A 541 23.15 38.74 -56.11
N ALA A 542 22.89 38.38 -54.87
CA ALA A 542 23.80 37.81 -53.89
C ALA A 542 22.99 37.20 -52.76
#